data_ecbd4255473e9faa9af06387c684e52c
#
_entry.id   ecbd4255473e9faa9af06387c684e52c
#
_cell.length_a   1.000
_cell.length_b   1.000
_cell.length_c   1.000
_cell.angle_alpha   90.00
_cell.angle_beta   90.00
_cell.angle_gamma   90.00
#
_symmetry.space_group_name_H-M   'P 1'
#
loop_
_entity.id
_entity.type
_entity.pdbx_description
1 polymer ?
#
loop_
_entity_poly.entity_id
_entity_poly.type
_entity_poly.pdbx_seq_one_letter_code
_entity_poly.pdbx_strand_id
1 'polypeptide(L)'
;MRLTLRAFISHGRVARKMGLGPESRINILRNILTGLVRHERIETTKARADEVRFYAEKLIDYAKKGDTNEKSMKMADFWLTEKDLIPKLFKVLAPRFENQTSYTCMARIPNRENLDRAHMSVLEYKGNPFPPLYPVKRVSELNILNQLLKGYREEKDQMLLKKKEL
;
A
#
# COMPACT_ATOMS: atom_id res chain seq x y z
N MET A 1 -1.49 1.91 -14.76
CA MET A 1 -0.91 0.59 -14.41
C MET A 1 0.26 0.31 -15.34
N ARG A 2 1.48 0.33 -14.88
CA ARG A 2 2.64 -0.07 -15.71
C ARG A 2 2.62 -1.59 -15.81
N LEU A 3 2.20 -2.13 -16.93
CA LEU A 3 2.47 -3.50 -17.33
C LEU A 3 3.98 -3.60 -17.54
N THR A 4 4.65 -4.03 -16.52
CA THR A 4 6.09 -4.09 -16.51
C THR A 4 6.58 -5.21 -17.40
N LEU A 5 7.74 -5.02 -17.98
CA LEU A 5 8.62 -5.92 -18.73
C LEU A 5 8.65 -7.40 -18.26
N ARG A 6 8.01 -7.76 -17.17
CA ARG A 6 7.87 -9.14 -16.69
C ARG A 6 7.18 -10.07 -17.69
N ALA A 7 6.29 -9.56 -18.53
CA ALA A 7 5.61 -10.34 -19.54
C ALA A 7 6.55 -10.84 -20.65
N PHE A 8 7.66 -10.13 -20.89
CA PHE A 8 8.59 -10.44 -21.98
C PHE A 8 9.68 -11.45 -21.62
N ILE A 9 9.95 -11.67 -20.33
CA ILE A 9 11.09 -12.49 -19.88
C ILE A 9 10.66 -13.86 -19.33
N SER A 10 9.37 -14.06 -19.05
CA SER A 10 8.92 -15.22 -18.28
C SER A 10 8.31 -16.36 -19.11
N HIS A 11 8.29 -16.29 -20.40
CA HIS A 11 7.64 -17.29 -21.29
C HIS A 11 6.25 -17.73 -20.75
N GLY A 12 5.42 -16.75 -20.36
CA GLY A 12 4.09 -16.98 -19.78
C GLY A 12 4.05 -17.19 -18.27
N ARG A 13 5.17 -17.30 -17.58
CA ARG A 13 5.19 -17.38 -16.12
C ARG A 13 5.20 -15.98 -15.51
N VAL A 14 4.08 -15.57 -14.95
CA VAL A 14 3.94 -14.28 -14.25
C VAL A 14 4.39 -14.37 -12.79
N ALA A 15 4.19 -15.53 -12.15
CA ALA A 15 4.48 -15.74 -10.74
C ALA A 15 5.88 -16.32 -10.51
N ARG A 16 6.58 -15.80 -9.48
CA ARG A 16 7.89 -16.34 -9.07
C ARG A 16 7.73 -17.68 -8.37
N LYS A 17 8.67 -18.59 -8.62
CA LYS A 17 8.86 -19.76 -7.76
C LYS A 17 9.51 -19.30 -6.45
N MET A 18 8.96 -19.74 -5.31
CA MET A 18 9.46 -19.40 -3.97
C MET A 18 10.02 -20.61 -3.25
N GLY A 19 10.85 -21.41 -3.92
CA GLY A 19 11.48 -22.60 -3.35
C GLY A 19 10.68 -23.88 -3.61
N LEU A 20 10.46 -24.69 -2.62
CA LEU A 20 10.09 -26.12 -2.59
C LEU A 20 8.79 -26.56 -3.30
N GLY A 21 8.23 -25.76 -4.21
CA GLY A 21 7.05 -26.15 -4.99
C GLY A 21 5.83 -25.27 -4.73
N PRO A 22 4.69 -25.55 -5.39
CA PRO A 22 3.52 -24.68 -5.36
C PRO A 22 2.86 -24.60 -3.98
N GLU A 23 2.83 -25.69 -3.25
CA GLU A 23 2.25 -25.74 -1.90
C GLU A 23 3.04 -24.88 -0.91
N SER A 24 4.36 -25.04 -0.89
CA SER A 24 5.25 -24.21 -0.07
C SER A 24 5.11 -22.72 -0.42
N ARG A 25 4.98 -22.39 -1.71
CA ARG A 25 4.73 -21.02 -2.16
C ARG A 25 3.44 -20.46 -1.56
N ILE A 26 2.35 -21.19 -1.61
CA ILE A 26 1.05 -20.75 -1.07
C ILE A 26 1.16 -20.55 0.44
N ASN A 27 1.80 -21.47 1.16
CA ASN A 27 1.96 -21.39 2.61
C ASN A 27 2.79 -20.17 3.02
N ILE A 28 3.89 -19.88 2.32
CA ILE A 28 4.70 -18.67 2.55
C ILE A 28 3.85 -17.40 2.32
N LEU A 29 3.09 -17.34 1.24
CA LEU A 29 2.25 -16.20 0.92
C LEU A 29 1.15 -15.98 1.96
N ARG A 30 0.49 -17.06 2.41
CA ARG A 30 -0.54 -17.01 3.48
C ARG A 30 0.03 -16.46 4.78
N ASN A 31 1.18 -16.94 5.21
CA ASN A 31 1.82 -16.47 6.45
C ASN A 31 2.19 -14.98 6.37
N ILE A 32 2.79 -14.54 5.25
CA ILE A 32 3.14 -13.12 5.07
C ILE A 32 1.88 -12.25 4.99
N LEU A 33 0.84 -12.72 4.32
CA LEU A 33 -0.42 -12.00 4.18
C LEU A 33 -1.14 -11.88 5.52
N THR A 34 -1.15 -12.93 6.34
CA THR A 34 -1.67 -12.90 7.71
C THR A 34 -0.92 -11.87 8.55
N GLY A 35 0.42 -11.88 8.51
CA GLY A 35 1.24 -10.88 9.18
C GLY A 35 0.96 -9.45 8.69
N LEU A 36 0.74 -9.26 7.39
CA LEU A 36 0.39 -7.95 6.83
C LEU A 36 -0.97 -7.45 7.34
N VAL A 37 -1.98 -8.30 7.40
CA VAL A 37 -3.30 -7.93 7.95
C VAL A 37 -3.21 -7.64 9.45
N ARG A 38 -2.40 -8.40 10.21
CA ARG A 38 -2.21 -8.21 11.65
C ARG A 38 -1.53 -6.88 11.96
N HIS A 39 -0.38 -6.62 11.34
CA HIS A 39 0.50 -5.51 11.68
C HIS A 39 0.33 -4.29 10.78
N GLU A 40 -0.36 -4.42 9.63
CA GLU A 40 -0.56 -3.39 8.59
C GLU A 40 0.73 -2.89 7.92
N ARG A 41 1.90 -3.18 8.48
CA ARG A 41 3.24 -2.91 7.91
C ARG A 41 4.17 -4.06 8.26
N ILE A 42 4.88 -4.57 7.26
CA ILE A 42 5.84 -5.67 7.42
C ILE A 42 7.11 -5.40 6.62
N GLU A 43 8.22 -5.91 7.12
CA GLU A 43 9.50 -5.96 6.42
C GLU A 43 9.74 -7.37 5.90
N THR A 44 10.07 -7.49 4.62
CA THR A 44 10.39 -8.78 4.01
C THR A 44 11.31 -8.61 2.80
N THR A 45 11.76 -9.69 2.22
CA THR A 45 12.55 -9.61 0.98
C THR A 45 11.69 -9.06 -0.15
N LYS A 46 12.30 -8.24 -1.03
CA LYS A 46 11.61 -7.62 -2.16
C LYS A 46 10.85 -8.64 -3.03
N ALA A 47 11.44 -9.82 -3.25
CA ALA A 47 10.81 -10.86 -4.05
C ALA A 47 9.49 -11.35 -3.43
N ARG A 48 9.45 -11.52 -2.11
CA ARG A 48 8.24 -11.91 -1.38
C ARG A 48 7.22 -10.77 -1.34
N ALA A 49 7.67 -9.55 -1.08
CA ALA A 49 6.79 -8.38 -1.07
C ALA A 49 6.09 -8.17 -2.42
N ASP A 50 6.83 -8.27 -3.52
CA ASP A 50 6.28 -8.16 -4.87
C ASP A 50 5.14 -9.17 -5.13
N GLU A 51 5.31 -10.42 -4.69
CA GLU A 51 4.30 -11.47 -4.89
C GLU A 51 3.11 -11.30 -3.94
N VAL A 52 3.36 -11.05 -2.66
CA VAL A 52 2.29 -10.88 -1.66
C VAL A 52 1.41 -9.68 -1.96
N ARG A 53 1.98 -8.59 -2.47
CA ARG A 53 1.25 -7.37 -2.81
C ARG A 53 0.03 -7.66 -3.68
N PHE A 54 0.18 -8.50 -4.70
CA PHE A 54 -0.93 -8.85 -5.58
C PHE A 54 -2.08 -9.56 -4.85
N TYR A 55 -1.75 -10.47 -3.94
CA TYR A 55 -2.75 -11.19 -3.16
C TYR A 55 -3.36 -10.30 -2.07
N ALA A 56 -2.58 -9.40 -1.50
CA ALA A 56 -3.05 -8.42 -0.53
C ALA A 56 -4.12 -7.49 -1.14
N GLU A 57 -3.90 -6.99 -2.35
CA GLU A 57 -4.87 -6.17 -3.05
C GLU A 57 -6.14 -6.96 -3.38
N LYS A 58 -6.00 -8.19 -3.90
CA LYS A 58 -7.16 -9.05 -4.18
C LYS A 58 -7.96 -9.42 -2.92
N LEU A 59 -7.29 -9.61 -1.79
CA LEU A 59 -7.98 -9.91 -0.53
C LEU A 59 -8.88 -8.74 -0.10
N ILE A 60 -8.42 -7.51 -0.26
CA ILE A 60 -9.26 -6.31 -0.01
C ILE A 60 -10.41 -6.23 -1.01
N ASP A 61 -10.20 -6.55 -2.29
CA ASP A 61 -11.29 -6.58 -3.28
C ASP A 61 -12.39 -7.60 -2.91
N TYR A 62 -12.01 -8.74 -2.34
CA TYR A 62 -12.98 -9.68 -1.79
C TYR A 62 -13.67 -9.12 -0.54
N ALA A 63 -12.93 -8.49 0.35
CA ALA A 63 -13.49 -7.92 1.57
C ALA A 63 -14.52 -6.81 1.30
N LYS A 64 -14.32 -6.00 0.26
CA LYS A 64 -15.29 -4.97 -0.17
C LYS A 64 -16.64 -5.52 -0.60
N LYS A 65 -16.73 -6.79 -0.97
CA LYS A 65 -18.01 -7.43 -1.34
C LYS A 65 -18.88 -7.75 -0.12
N GLY A 66 -18.36 -7.54 1.07
CA GLY A 66 -19.05 -7.77 2.34
C GLY A 66 -18.85 -9.17 2.90
N ASP A 67 -19.17 -9.30 4.16
CA ASP A 67 -19.08 -10.54 4.95
C ASP A 67 -20.23 -11.52 4.64
N THR A 68 -21.34 -11.02 4.11
CA THR A 68 -22.50 -11.83 3.69
C THR A 68 -22.20 -12.66 2.44
N ASN A 69 -21.18 -12.30 1.68
CA ASN A 69 -20.81 -13.03 0.47
C ASN A 69 -19.99 -14.27 0.83
N GLU A 70 -20.58 -15.45 0.61
CA GLU A 70 -19.96 -16.75 0.92
C GLU A 70 -18.58 -16.93 0.26
N LYS A 71 -18.43 -16.49 -0.99
CA LYS A 71 -17.15 -16.58 -1.71
C LYS A 71 -16.07 -15.70 -1.06
N SER A 72 -16.43 -14.50 -0.63
CA SER A 72 -15.51 -13.58 0.06
C SER A 72 -15.07 -14.17 1.40
N MET A 73 -15.99 -14.75 2.15
CA MET A 73 -15.70 -15.40 3.42
C MET A 73 -14.79 -16.61 3.25
N LYS A 74 -15.07 -17.49 2.28
CA LYS A 74 -14.20 -18.65 1.96
C LYS A 74 -12.80 -18.21 1.55
N MET A 75 -12.66 -17.13 0.78
CA MET A 75 -11.36 -16.61 0.38
C MET A 75 -10.61 -15.99 1.56
N ALA A 76 -11.27 -15.27 2.45
CA ALA A 76 -10.67 -14.75 3.67
C ALA A 76 -10.20 -15.90 4.58
N ASP A 77 -11.03 -16.91 4.77
CA ASP A 77 -10.70 -18.09 5.56
C ASP A 77 -9.52 -18.88 4.99
N PHE A 78 -9.43 -19.02 3.68
CA PHE A 78 -8.31 -19.68 3.02
C PHE A 78 -6.99 -18.90 3.18
N TRP A 79 -7.00 -17.58 2.94
CA TRP A 79 -5.78 -16.79 2.93
C TRP A 79 -5.27 -16.45 4.32
N LEU A 80 -6.15 -16.25 5.31
CA LEU A 80 -5.76 -15.93 6.67
C LEU A 80 -5.59 -17.21 7.49
N THR A 81 -4.37 -17.44 7.99
CA THR A 81 -4.09 -18.56 8.89
C THR A 81 -4.68 -18.34 10.28
N GLU A 82 -4.80 -17.06 10.70
CA GLU A 82 -5.38 -16.63 11.96
C GLU A 82 -6.80 -16.12 11.74
N LYS A 83 -7.77 -16.84 12.25
CA LYS A 83 -9.20 -16.55 12.01
C LYS A 83 -9.72 -15.32 12.74
N ASP A 84 -9.08 -14.93 13.81
CA ASP A 84 -9.36 -13.70 14.56
C ASP A 84 -9.13 -12.42 13.74
N LEU A 85 -8.38 -12.51 12.63
CA LEU A 85 -8.16 -11.37 11.73
C LEU A 85 -9.26 -11.17 10.68
N ILE A 86 -10.17 -12.13 10.50
CA ILE A 86 -11.28 -12.02 9.55
C ILE A 86 -12.18 -10.82 9.89
N PRO A 87 -12.60 -10.59 11.16
CA PRO A 87 -13.34 -9.38 11.51
C PRO A 87 -12.57 -8.08 11.24
N LYS A 88 -11.25 -8.05 11.46
CA LYS A 88 -10.41 -6.89 11.12
C LYS A 88 -10.46 -6.59 9.62
N LEU A 89 -10.38 -7.62 8.79
CA LEU A 89 -10.43 -7.49 7.34
C LEU A 89 -11.75 -6.86 6.86
N PHE A 90 -12.91 -7.35 7.33
CA PHE A 90 -14.21 -6.88 6.88
C PHE A 90 -14.67 -5.59 7.54
N LYS A 91 -14.41 -5.40 8.85
CA LYS A 91 -14.94 -4.27 9.61
C LYS A 91 -14.01 -3.06 9.67
N VAL A 92 -12.71 -3.25 9.46
CA VAL A 92 -11.71 -2.17 9.54
C VAL A 92 -11.09 -1.86 8.18
N LEU A 93 -10.52 -2.87 7.50
CA LEU A 93 -9.81 -2.64 6.25
C LEU A 93 -10.75 -2.39 5.07
N ALA A 94 -11.83 -3.14 4.94
CA ALA A 94 -12.77 -2.96 3.83
C ALA A 94 -13.39 -1.55 3.80
N PRO A 95 -13.94 -0.97 4.89
CA PRO A 95 -14.44 0.40 4.90
C PRO A 95 -13.35 1.45 4.64
N ARG A 96 -12.11 1.24 5.18
CA ARG A 96 -10.99 2.15 4.95
C ARG A 96 -10.69 2.35 3.47
N PHE A 97 -10.86 1.31 2.68
CA PHE A 97 -10.49 1.31 1.27
C PHE A 97 -11.66 1.43 0.30
N GLU A 98 -12.87 1.69 0.77
CA GLU A 98 -14.10 1.70 -0.05
C GLU A 98 -13.94 2.53 -1.33
N ASN A 99 -13.42 3.76 -1.22
CA ASN A 99 -13.25 4.69 -2.32
C ASN A 99 -11.87 4.62 -3.01
N GLN A 100 -11.05 3.62 -2.69
CA GLN A 100 -9.70 3.47 -3.24
C GLN A 100 -9.60 2.28 -4.18
N THR A 101 -8.72 2.39 -5.17
CA THR A 101 -8.42 1.32 -6.14
C THR A 101 -7.06 0.66 -5.91
N SER A 102 -6.22 1.25 -5.07
CA SER A 102 -4.89 0.73 -4.72
C SER A 102 -4.70 0.84 -3.21
N TYR A 103 -4.46 -0.29 -2.57
CA TYR A 103 -4.51 -0.42 -1.12
C TYR A 103 -3.15 -0.54 -0.46
N THR A 104 -2.13 -0.91 -1.23
CA THR A 104 -0.80 -1.19 -0.71
C THR A 104 0.23 -0.17 -1.15
N CYS A 105 1.22 0.08 -0.29
CA CYS A 105 2.42 0.83 -0.59
C CYS A 105 3.64 -0.05 -0.32
N MET A 106 4.68 0.09 -1.14
CA MET A 106 5.93 -0.66 -0.99
C MET A 106 7.12 0.26 -1.17
N ALA A 107 8.05 0.24 -0.22
CA ALA A 107 9.31 0.96 -0.28
C ALA A 107 10.49 0.01 -0.15
N ARG A 108 11.61 0.33 -0.80
CA ARG A 108 12.87 -0.38 -0.60
C ARG A 108 13.55 0.15 0.64
N ILE A 109 14.15 -0.76 1.39
CA ILE A 109 14.98 -0.44 2.54
C ILE A 109 16.39 -0.99 2.32
N PRO A 110 17.39 -0.46 3.02
CA PRO A 110 18.76 -0.97 2.99
C PRO A 110 18.78 -2.47 3.33
N ASN A 111 19.76 -3.16 2.79
CA ASN A 111 19.98 -4.56 3.13
C ASN A 111 20.45 -4.65 4.59
N ARG A 112 20.10 -5.76 5.23
CA ARG A 112 20.59 -6.05 6.59
C ARG A 112 22.08 -6.32 6.55
N GLU A 113 22.80 -5.70 7.47
CA GLU A 113 24.23 -5.95 7.65
C GLU A 113 24.47 -7.39 8.12
N ASN A 114 25.59 -7.96 7.70
CA ASN A 114 26.05 -9.31 8.09
C ASN A 114 25.07 -10.46 7.77
N LEU A 115 24.15 -10.29 6.84
CA LEU A 115 23.24 -11.32 6.36
C LEU A 115 23.45 -11.61 4.86
N ASP A 116 22.52 -12.33 4.26
CA ASP A 116 22.55 -12.86 2.89
C ASP A 116 22.53 -11.80 1.77
N ARG A 117 22.66 -10.52 2.07
CA ARG A 117 22.57 -9.37 1.13
C ARG A 117 21.30 -9.36 0.29
N ALA A 118 20.24 -10.02 0.72
CA ALA A 118 18.95 -9.99 0.04
C ALA A 118 18.39 -8.57 -0.03
N HIS A 119 17.82 -8.21 -1.17
CA HIS A 119 17.12 -6.94 -1.31
C HIS A 119 15.87 -6.94 -0.43
N MET A 120 15.82 -6.00 0.50
CA MET A 120 14.72 -5.85 1.46
C MET A 120 13.72 -4.80 1.02
N SER A 121 12.48 -4.94 1.45
CA SER A 121 11.43 -3.96 1.27
C SER A 121 10.40 -4.01 2.39
N VAL A 122 9.81 -2.85 2.65
CA VAL A 122 8.62 -2.71 3.49
C VAL A 122 7.40 -2.76 2.61
N LEU A 123 6.40 -3.52 3.02
CA LEU A 123 5.08 -3.56 2.43
C LEU A 123 4.07 -3.12 3.49
N GLU A 124 3.18 -2.21 3.14
CA GLU A 124 2.16 -1.70 4.04
C GLU A 124 0.79 -1.52 3.38
N TYR A 125 -0.26 -1.56 4.18
CA TYR A 125 -1.57 -1.04 3.82
C TYR A 125 -1.61 0.48 4.02
N LYS A 126 -2.15 1.21 3.06
CA LYS A 126 -2.31 2.67 3.14
C LYS A 126 -3.26 3.06 4.27
N GLY A 127 -3.04 4.24 4.86
CA GLY A 127 -3.87 4.73 5.95
C GLY A 127 -3.66 4.03 7.29
N ASN A 128 -2.54 3.34 7.46
CA ASN A 128 -2.12 2.77 8.74
C ASN A 128 -1.66 3.87 9.72
N PRO A 129 -1.57 3.59 11.04
CA PRO A 129 -1.17 4.57 12.05
C PRO A 129 0.34 4.88 12.07
N PHE A 130 1.14 4.24 11.23
CA PHE A 130 2.59 4.44 11.21
C PHE A 130 2.99 5.67 10.42
N PRO A 131 4.18 6.24 10.67
CA PRO A 131 4.73 7.31 9.85
C PRO A 131 4.80 6.91 8.38
N PRO A 132 4.57 7.84 7.43
CA PRO A 132 4.60 7.53 6.00
C PRO A 132 5.97 7.03 5.56
N LEU A 133 6.01 6.02 4.68
CA LEU A 133 7.25 5.44 4.14
C LEU A 133 8.02 6.41 3.25
N TYR A 134 7.33 7.31 2.59
CA TYR A 134 7.93 8.36 1.80
C TYR A 134 7.74 9.70 2.50
N PRO A 135 8.75 10.59 2.51
CA PRO A 135 8.60 11.90 3.11
C PRO A 135 7.43 12.64 2.46
N VAL A 136 6.55 13.16 3.28
CA VAL A 136 5.45 14.01 2.82
C VAL A 136 6.08 15.29 2.27
N LYS A 137 5.72 15.68 1.06
CA LYS A 137 6.13 16.97 0.50
C LYS A 137 5.62 18.07 1.44
N ARG A 138 6.52 18.85 1.99
CA ARG A 138 6.13 20.02 2.76
C ARG A 138 5.32 20.92 1.83
N VAL A 139 4.14 21.31 2.27
CA VAL A 139 3.32 22.27 1.55
C VAL A 139 4.12 23.56 1.51
N SER A 140 4.51 23.98 0.32
CA SER A 140 5.35 25.17 0.12
C SER A 140 4.68 26.45 0.64
N GLU A 141 3.35 26.43 0.80
CA GLU A 141 2.54 27.52 1.35
C GLU A 141 2.90 27.87 2.81
N LEU A 142 3.44 26.92 3.59
CA LEU A 142 3.89 27.17 4.96
C LEU A 142 5.30 27.82 5.05
N ASN A 143 6.01 27.94 3.94
CA ASN A 143 7.27 28.65 3.93
C ASN A 143 7.00 30.15 4.07
N ILE A 144 7.76 30.83 4.96
CA ILE A 144 7.63 32.28 5.22
C ILE A 144 7.66 33.10 3.92
N LEU A 145 8.56 32.76 3.00
CA LEU A 145 8.66 33.42 1.71
C LEU A 145 7.34 33.32 0.90
N ASN A 146 6.73 32.14 0.86
CA ASN A 146 5.49 31.94 0.12
C ASN A 146 4.29 32.60 0.80
N GLN A 147 4.29 32.70 2.14
CA GLN A 147 3.28 33.46 2.86
C GLN A 147 3.38 34.95 2.58
N LEU A 148 4.60 35.53 2.57
CA LEU A 148 4.83 36.91 2.22
C LEU A 148 4.44 37.23 0.78
N LEU A 149 4.78 36.33 -0.16
CA LEU A 149 4.38 36.46 -1.56
C LEU A 149 2.86 36.38 -1.75
N LYS A 150 2.19 35.52 -0.96
CA LYS A 150 0.72 35.43 -0.96
C LYS A 150 0.10 36.73 -0.44
N GLY A 151 0.56 37.25 0.71
CA GLY A 151 0.12 38.53 1.26
C GLY A 151 0.31 39.69 0.29
N TYR A 152 1.46 39.79 -0.37
CA TYR A 152 1.72 40.81 -1.38
C TYR A 152 0.77 40.72 -2.56
N ARG A 153 0.44 39.54 -3.04
CA ARG A 153 -0.53 39.36 -4.14
C ARG A 153 -1.93 39.83 -3.72
N GLU A 154 -2.36 39.44 -2.53
CA GLU A 154 -3.66 39.84 -1.96
C GLU A 154 -3.77 41.37 -1.81
N GLU A 155 -2.73 42.01 -1.29
CA GLU A 155 -2.67 43.48 -1.18
C GLU A 155 -2.74 44.16 -2.56
N LYS A 156 -1.98 43.65 -3.53
CA LYS A 156 -1.99 44.17 -4.90
C LYS A 156 -3.37 44.03 -5.55
N ASP A 157 -4.03 42.91 -5.36
CA ASP A 157 -5.39 42.70 -5.91
C ASP A 157 -6.41 43.62 -5.24
N GLN A 158 -6.31 43.84 -3.94
CA GLN A 158 -7.15 44.83 -3.22
C GLN A 158 -6.93 46.25 -3.72
N MET A 159 -5.68 46.67 -3.98
CA MET A 159 -5.37 47.96 -4.54
C MET A 159 -5.94 48.17 -5.97
N LEU A 160 -5.91 47.09 -6.76
CA LEU A 160 -6.48 47.11 -8.12
C LEU A 160 -8.01 47.19 -8.09
N LEU A 161 -8.67 46.54 -7.14
CA LEU A 161 -10.12 46.65 -6.95
C LEU A 161 -10.52 48.09 -6.54
N LYS A 162 -9.84 48.65 -5.54
CA LYS A 162 -10.09 50.04 -5.11
C LYS A 162 -9.89 51.08 -6.22
N LYS A 163 -8.95 50.84 -7.16
CA LYS A 163 -8.76 51.72 -8.32
C LYS A 163 -9.85 51.60 -9.40
N LYS A 164 -10.61 50.52 -9.39
CA LYS A 164 -11.73 50.32 -10.33
C LYS A 164 -13.05 50.89 -9.81
N GLU A 165 -13.12 51.13 -8.50
CA GLU A 165 -14.30 51.69 -7.82
C GLU A 165 -14.26 53.23 -7.72
N LEU A 166 -13.12 53.84 -8.08
CA LEU A 166 -12.91 55.30 -8.24
C LEU A 166 -12.98 55.70 -9.71
#